data_8d89d2c6aea6578470ec40a8204a56cf
#
_entry.id   8d89d2c6aea6578470ec40a8204a56cf
#
_cell.length_a   1.000
_cell.length_b   1.000
_cell.length_c   1.000
_cell.angle_alpha   90.00
_cell.angle_beta   90.00
_cell.angle_gamma   90.00
#
_symmetry.space_group_name_H-M   'P 1'
#
loop_
_entity.id
_entity.type
_entity.pdbx_description
1 polymer ?
#
loop_
_entity_poly.entity_id
_entity_poly.type
_entity_poly.pdbx_seq_one_letter_code
_entity_poly.pdbx_strand_id
1 'polypeptide(L)'
;MRIPAIVAAAVAALASGVMVGADAGISLTDVSAAAGIAVTHVNGAAGRKYLPETMGSGVAFVDVDSDGDQDLIVVSGVWTAGSSYARLFKNDGRGTFAGATAGSGLESPPSRPAAASARRPGDGFASAGPEYGMGIAAGDYDNDGAPDLLLTSVGSVRLLHNGGGGRFTDVTAKAGLGARRAFSTSAMWFDYDKDGHLDLLICNYVQWTPQGDVFCSADGKTKSYCTPEAYRGSTSWLYRNKGDGTFDDVTAKAGFFDVTSKSLGVTLLDYDQDGWPDVFVANDTQPNKLYRNNGNGTFTELGLKAGVAFSEEGRARAGMGVDAVDLDGSGRPTVAVTNFSGEMLGLFRADSDGQYVDRAPGSDIGQATRQTLGWGCFFFDVDLDGQQDLLVVNGRLDASRVANGAPAGVAADTPHLFRNTGGRFTDIARDAGATFAAPKMGRGAAFADIDADGDLDAVVTTNGGPVHLYRTDLPGANRSVRLRLVGSTSNRDGIGARATVRVGKASASRVVRTGSSYLSQSELPLTFGLGTAARADDVTVVWPSGRRDVVGALDAGQEYTVTEGKGVTGKRPSLVRR
;
A
#
# COMPACT_ATOMS: atom_id res chain seq x y z
N MET A 1 78.62 -38.71 -7.40
CA MET A 1 77.38 -38.13 -7.97
C MET A 1 76.39 -38.13 -6.87
N ARG A 2 76.13 -36.95 -6.27
CA ARG A 2 75.25 -36.79 -5.12
C ARG A 2 73.91 -36.15 -5.64
N ILE A 3 72.79 -36.81 -5.34
CA ILE A 3 71.46 -36.34 -5.63
C ILE A 3 70.93 -35.53 -4.40
N PRO A 4 70.44 -34.31 -4.53
CA PRO A 4 69.88 -33.60 -3.41
C PRO A 4 68.42 -33.98 -3.18
N ALA A 5 68.04 -34.12 -1.89
CA ALA A 5 66.70 -34.37 -1.41
C ALA A 5 65.86 -33.12 -1.51
N ILE A 6 64.61 -33.23 -2.06
CA ILE A 6 63.57 -32.20 -2.09
C ILE A 6 62.74 -32.32 -0.81
N VAL A 7 62.78 -31.28 -0.01
CA VAL A 7 61.91 -31.12 1.15
C VAL A 7 60.53 -30.60 0.67
N ALA A 8 59.49 -31.40 0.82
CA ALA A 8 58.11 -30.99 0.60
C ALA A 8 57.56 -30.30 1.85
N ALA A 9 57.33 -29.00 1.76
CA ALA A 9 56.61 -28.26 2.80
C ALA A 9 55.12 -28.43 2.58
N ALA A 10 54.42 -29.08 3.52
CA ALA A 10 52.98 -29.16 3.54
C ALA A 10 52.43 -27.84 4.10
N VAL A 11 51.74 -27.07 3.26
CA VAL A 11 50.92 -25.90 3.68
C VAL A 11 49.58 -26.44 4.14
N ALA A 12 49.34 -26.43 5.46
CA ALA A 12 48.02 -26.65 6.05
C ALA A 12 47.18 -25.39 5.85
N ALA A 13 46.24 -25.40 4.91
CA ALA A 13 45.21 -24.39 4.79
C ALA A 13 44.18 -24.62 5.89
N LEU A 14 44.18 -23.75 6.91
CA LEU A 14 43.09 -23.61 7.86
C LEU A 14 41.89 -23.03 7.11
N ALA A 15 40.96 -23.88 6.69
CA ALA A 15 39.64 -23.47 6.26
C ALA A 15 38.89 -23.00 7.52
N SER A 16 38.84 -21.69 7.75
CA SER A 16 37.88 -21.07 8.67
C SER A 16 36.50 -21.27 8.06
N GLY A 17 35.85 -22.36 8.45
CA GLY A 17 34.42 -22.53 8.18
C GLY A 17 33.68 -21.42 8.90
N VAL A 18 33.24 -20.40 8.16
CA VAL A 18 32.13 -19.57 8.60
C VAL A 18 30.95 -20.52 8.74
N MET A 19 30.61 -20.89 9.96
CA MET A 19 29.31 -21.49 10.24
C MET A 19 28.28 -20.44 9.83
N VAL A 20 27.71 -20.55 8.66
CA VAL A 20 26.43 -19.94 8.33
C VAL A 20 25.48 -20.60 9.32
N GLY A 21 25.12 -19.86 10.39
CA GLY A 21 24.04 -20.27 11.28
C GLY A 21 22.84 -20.58 10.39
N ALA A 22 22.21 -21.73 10.61
CA ALA A 22 20.94 -22.02 9.98
C ALA A 22 20.05 -20.79 10.20
N ASP A 23 19.67 -20.14 9.12
CA ASP A 23 18.75 -19.01 9.11
C ASP A 23 17.46 -19.54 9.76
N ALA A 24 17.18 -19.11 10.98
CA ALA A 24 15.94 -19.45 11.65
C ALA A 24 14.84 -18.78 10.83
N GLY A 25 14.09 -19.58 10.07
CA GLY A 25 13.29 -19.11 8.95
C GLY A 25 12.17 -18.18 9.41
N ILE A 26 12.00 -17.06 8.73
CA ILE A 26 10.79 -16.23 8.79
C ILE A 26 9.59 -17.13 8.51
N SER A 27 8.56 -17.10 9.38
CA SER A 27 7.32 -17.85 9.16
C SER A 27 6.12 -16.91 9.14
N LEU A 28 5.30 -17.00 8.11
CA LEU A 28 4.01 -16.33 7.98
C LEU A 28 2.90 -17.35 8.24
N THR A 29 2.40 -17.37 9.47
CA THR A 29 1.36 -18.29 9.93
C THR A 29 -0.03 -17.72 9.64
N ASP A 30 -0.86 -18.42 8.85
CA ASP A 30 -2.26 -18.02 8.62
C ASP A 30 -3.05 -18.20 9.92
N VAL A 31 -3.36 -17.07 10.55
CA VAL A 31 -4.13 -16.99 11.79
C VAL A 31 -5.58 -16.55 11.58
N SER A 32 -6.04 -16.38 10.34
CA SER A 32 -7.34 -15.79 10.00
C SER A 32 -8.49 -16.35 10.84
N ALA A 33 -8.64 -17.69 10.88
CA ALA A 33 -9.71 -18.34 11.62
C ALA A 33 -9.54 -18.21 13.15
N ALA A 34 -8.31 -18.37 13.66
CA ALA A 34 -7.99 -18.24 15.08
C ALA A 34 -8.15 -16.81 15.57
N ALA A 35 -7.81 -15.84 14.72
CA ALA A 35 -7.97 -14.42 14.97
C ALA A 35 -9.43 -13.91 14.84
N GLY A 36 -10.38 -14.74 14.44
CA GLY A 36 -11.78 -14.32 14.30
C GLY A 36 -12.10 -13.64 12.96
N ILE A 37 -11.18 -13.66 11.98
CA ILE A 37 -11.39 -13.11 10.64
C ILE A 37 -12.02 -14.19 9.74
N ALA A 38 -13.34 -14.35 9.84
CA ALA A 38 -14.11 -15.27 9.02
C ALA A 38 -14.92 -14.49 7.96
N VAL A 39 -14.21 -13.82 7.02
CA VAL A 39 -14.84 -13.03 5.97
C VAL A 39 -14.40 -13.49 4.59
N THR A 40 -15.37 -13.62 3.70
CA THR A 40 -15.16 -13.88 2.27
C THR A 40 -15.50 -12.62 1.50
N HIS A 41 -14.61 -12.19 0.63
CA HIS A 41 -14.86 -11.10 -0.29
C HIS A 41 -15.96 -11.48 -1.27
N VAL A 42 -16.91 -10.59 -1.45
CA VAL A 42 -17.96 -10.71 -2.46
C VAL A 42 -17.60 -9.84 -3.66
N ASN A 43 -17.38 -10.44 -4.82
CA ASN A 43 -17.04 -9.70 -6.04
C ASN A 43 -18.25 -9.36 -6.92
N GLY A 44 -19.46 -9.65 -6.47
CA GLY A 44 -20.72 -9.34 -7.17
C GLY A 44 -20.90 -10.05 -8.52
N ALA A 45 -20.09 -11.05 -8.84
CA ALA A 45 -20.17 -11.77 -10.11
C ALA A 45 -21.51 -12.53 -10.25
N ALA A 46 -22.24 -12.23 -11.31
CA ALA A 46 -23.54 -12.83 -11.65
C ALA A 46 -23.59 -13.31 -13.11
N GLY A 47 -22.45 -13.72 -13.66
CA GLY A 47 -22.31 -14.20 -15.04
C GLY A 47 -22.26 -13.10 -16.11
N ARG A 48 -22.36 -11.83 -15.74
CA ARG A 48 -22.31 -10.69 -16.68
C ARG A 48 -20.91 -10.37 -17.15
N LYS A 49 -19.88 -10.83 -16.43
CA LYS A 49 -18.46 -10.55 -16.72
C LYS A 49 -18.17 -9.04 -16.78
N TYR A 50 -18.62 -8.31 -15.76
CA TYR A 50 -18.35 -6.89 -15.61
C TYR A 50 -16.92 -6.65 -15.13
N LEU A 51 -16.28 -5.62 -15.66
CA LEU A 51 -14.88 -5.28 -15.34
C LEU A 51 -14.61 -5.17 -13.82
N PRO A 52 -15.46 -4.50 -13.00
CA PRO A 52 -15.21 -4.40 -11.55
C PRO A 52 -15.16 -5.74 -10.82
N GLU A 53 -15.83 -6.79 -11.35
CA GLU A 53 -15.84 -8.12 -10.72
C GLU A 53 -14.44 -8.75 -10.61
N THR A 54 -13.45 -8.23 -11.38
CA THR A 54 -12.06 -8.71 -11.38
C THR A 54 -11.14 -7.87 -10.50
N MET A 55 -11.57 -6.69 -10.02
CA MET A 55 -10.69 -5.63 -9.54
C MET A 55 -10.70 -5.48 -8.02
N GLY A 56 -11.88 -5.50 -7.41
CA GLY A 56 -12.09 -5.07 -6.04
C GLY A 56 -11.44 -5.94 -4.99
N SER A 57 -11.28 -5.41 -3.82
CA SER A 57 -10.98 -5.98 -2.51
C SER A 57 -9.91 -5.17 -1.76
N GLY A 58 -10.23 -3.92 -1.42
CA GLY A 58 -9.38 -3.10 -0.55
C GLY A 58 -9.43 -3.57 0.90
N VAL A 59 -8.37 -3.27 1.65
CA VAL A 59 -8.25 -3.58 3.08
C VAL A 59 -7.43 -2.49 3.77
N ALA A 60 -7.75 -2.18 5.03
CA ALA A 60 -6.94 -1.25 5.81
C ALA A 60 -6.76 -1.73 7.25
N PHE A 61 -5.57 -1.46 7.80
CA PHE A 61 -5.34 -1.41 9.23
C PHE A 61 -5.42 0.03 9.72
N VAL A 62 -6.22 0.27 10.75
CA VAL A 62 -6.44 1.59 11.34
C VAL A 62 -6.96 1.46 12.76
N ASP A 63 -6.44 2.24 13.69
CA ASP A 63 -6.86 2.33 15.08
C ASP A 63 -8.12 3.20 15.17
N VAL A 64 -9.32 2.60 14.91
CA VAL A 64 -10.58 3.38 14.75
C VAL A 64 -11.13 3.93 16.07
N ASP A 65 -10.74 3.38 17.22
CA ASP A 65 -11.24 3.83 18.52
C ASP A 65 -10.16 4.45 19.42
N SER A 66 -8.95 4.64 18.85
CA SER A 66 -7.82 5.31 19.50
C SER A 66 -7.35 4.62 20.78
N ASP A 67 -7.48 3.27 20.83
CA ASP A 67 -6.98 2.46 21.94
C ASP A 67 -5.51 2.04 21.77
N GLY A 68 -4.96 2.29 20.59
CA GLY A 68 -3.57 2.03 20.20
C GLY A 68 -3.38 0.75 19.40
N ASP A 69 -4.40 -0.07 19.25
CA ASP A 69 -4.36 -1.34 18.55
C ASP A 69 -4.91 -1.19 17.12
N GLN A 70 -4.36 -1.93 16.15
CA GLN A 70 -4.76 -1.79 14.76
C GLN A 70 -5.97 -2.65 14.45
N ASP A 71 -7.12 -2.00 14.15
CA ASP A 71 -8.34 -2.64 13.69
C ASP A 71 -8.27 -2.95 12.19
N LEU A 72 -9.13 -3.85 11.72
CA LEU A 72 -9.15 -4.28 10.33
C LEU A 72 -10.46 -3.88 9.66
N ILE A 73 -10.36 -3.21 8.49
CA ILE A 73 -11.51 -2.93 7.63
C ILE A 73 -11.32 -3.60 6.29
N VAL A 74 -12.33 -4.38 5.86
CA VAL A 74 -12.34 -5.10 4.58
C VAL A 74 -13.43 -4.54 3.68
N VAL A 75 -13.10 -4.23 2.43
CA VAL A 75 -14.04 -3.75 1.40
C VAL A 75 -14.43 -4.88 0.46
N SER A 76 -15.71 -4.99 0.13
CA SER A 76 -16.28 -5.97 -0.81
C SER A 76 -17.03 -5.31 -1.96
N GLY A 77 -17.04 -5.95 -3.12
CA GLY A 77 -17.79 -5.51 -4.29
C GLY A 77 -19.24 -5.99 -4.26
N VAL A 78 -20.18 -5.14 -3.90
CA VAL A 78 -21.61 -5.46 -3.83
C VAL A 78 -22.40 -4.50 -4.70
N TRP A 79 -23.17 -5.05 -5.65
CA TRP A 79 -24.03 -4.27 -6.56
C TRP A 79 -25.42 -3.93 -6.00
N THR A 80 -25.70 -4.24 -4.76
CA THR A 80 -27.05 -4.07 -4.21
C THR A 80 -27.21 -2.71 -3.56
N ALA A 81 -28.24 -1.98 -3.97
CA ALA A 81 -28.66 -0.76 -3.25
C ALA A 81 -29.05 -1.12 -1.80
N GLY A 82 -28.45 -0.42 -0.84
CA GLY A 82 -28.77 -0.62 0.57
C GLY A 82 -27.92 -1.65 1.32
N SER A 83 -26.88 -2.22 0.72
CA SER A 83 -25.92 -3.09 1.41
C SER A 83 -24.62 -2.35 1.70
N SER A 84 -24.06 -2.54 2.91
CA SER A 84 -22.71 -2.11 3.22
C SER A 84 -21.71 -2.96 2.43
N TYR A 85 -20.70 -2.29 1.88
CA TYR A 85 -19.57 -2.96 1.24
C TYR A 85 -18.29 -2.92 2.09
N ALA A 86 -18.33 -2.35 3.30
CA ALA A 86 -17.22 -2.36 4.24
C ALA A 86 -17.57 -3.13 5.51
N ARG A 87 -16.61 -3.86 6.08
CA ARG A 87 -16.73 -4.60 7.33
C ARG A 87 -15.60 -4.23 8.26
N LEU A 88 -15.95 -3.91 9.50
CA LEU A 88 -15.02 -3.57 10.59
C LEU A 88 -14.85 -4.76 11.53
N PHE A 89 -13.61 -5.01 11.92
CA PHE A 89 -13.21 -5.96 12.95
C PHE A 89 -12.29 -5.22 13.93
N LYS A 90 -12.69 -5.14 15.20
CA LYS A 90 -11.86 -4.54 16.26
C LYS A 90 -10.90 -5.55 16.84
N ASN A 91 -9.67 -5.12 17.02
CA ASN A 91 -8.57 -5.87 17.61
C ASN A 91 -8.58 -5.73 19.15
N ASP A 92 -8.13 -6.75 19.86
CA ASP A 92 -7.93 -6.74 21.31
C ASP A 92 -6.46 -6.43 21.72
N GLY A 93 -5.62 -6.00 20.77
CA GLY A 93 -4.19 -5.76 20.95
C GLY A 93 -3.35 -7.02 21.13
N ARG A 94 -3.91 -8.19 20.83
CA ARG A 94 -3.24 -9.49 20.89
C ARG A 94 -3.48 -10.35 19.66
N GLY A 95 -3.91 -9.70 18.57
CA GLY A 95 -4.20 -10.35 17.31
C GLY A 95 -5.53 -11.11 17.28
N THR A 96 -6.48 -10.80 18.20
CA THR A 96 -7.84 -11.35 18.16
C THR A 96 -8.83 -10.28 17.76
N PHE A 97 -9.63 -10.55 16.75
CA PHE A 97 -10.54 -9.59 16.15
C PHE A 97 -12.01 -9.97 16.39
N ALA A 98 -12.81 -9.00 16.72
CA ALA A 98 -14.25 -9.13 16.87
C ALA A 98 -14.99 -8.30 15.81
N GLY A 99 -16.00 -8.89 15.17
CA GLY A 99 -16.84 -8.17 14.19
C GLY A 99 -17.55 -6.99 14.85
N ALA A 100 -17.31 -5.77 14.38
CA ALA A 100 -17.80 -4.52 14.95
C ALA A 100 -18.54 -3.64 13.93
N THR A 101 -18.96 -4.18 12.80
CA THR A 101 -19.67 -3.43 11.74
C THR A 101 -21.03 -2.93 12.22
N ALA A 102 -21.79 -3.75 12.94
CA ALA A 102 -23.12 -3.38 13.45
C ALA A 102 -23.03 -2.28 14.50
N GLY A 103 -23.74 -1.18 14.29
CA GLY A 103 -23.71 -0.01 15.17
C GLY A 103 -22.53 0.94 14.96
N SER A 104 -21.61 0.61 14.03
CA SER A 104 -20.49 1.50 13.69
C SER A 104 -20.88 2.61 12.71
N GLY A 105 -22.01 2.52 12.00
CA GLY A 105 -22.39 3.40 10.90
C GLY A 105 -21.89 2.93 9.52
N LEU A 106 -20.99 1.94 9.48
CA LEU A 106 -20.54 1.32 8.21
C LEU A 106 -21.63 0.47 7.55
N GLU A 107 -22.57 -0.06 8.32
CA GLU A 107 -23.72 -0.82 7.83
C GLU A 107 -24.73 0.01 7.06
N SER A 108 -24.69 1.33 7.22
CA SER A 108 -25.64 2.22 6.53
C SER A 108 -25.35 2.24 5.03
N PRO A 109 -26.40 2.17 4.18
CA PRO A 109 -26.20 2.34 2.75
C PRO A 109 -25.66 3.76 2.47
N PRO A 110 -24.92 3.93 1.34
CA PRO A 110 -24.46 5.25 0.94
C PRO A 110 -25.59 6.28 0.91
N SER A 111 -25.35 7.46 1.49
CA SER A 111 -26.28 8.57 1.37
C SER A 111 -26.37 8.97 -0.10
N ARG A 112 -27.57 8.88 -0.71
CA ARG A 112 -27.76 9.28 -2.11
C ARG A 112 -27.56 10.80 -2.21
N PRO A 113 -26.58 11.31 -2.99
CA PRO A 113 -26.51 12.74 -3.26
C PRO A 113 -27.79 13.19 -3.96
N ALA A 114 -28.30 14.35 -3.58
CA ALA A 114 -29.33 15.06 -4.32
C ALA A 114 -28.83 15.24 -5.77
N ALA A 115 -29.72 15.00 -6.73
CA ALA A 115 -29.52 14.98 -8.18
C ALA A 115 -28.15 15.40 -8.70
N ALA A 116 -27.49 14.48 -9.42
CA ALA A 116 -26.18 14.72 -10.03
C ALA A 116 -26.12 16.10 -10.70
N SER A 117 -25.15 16.92 -10.28
CA SER A 117 -24.78 18.15 -10.96
C SER A 117 -24.37 17.87 -12.42
N ALA A 118 -24.47 18.87 -13.29
CA ALA A 118 -24.10 18.75 -14.71
C ALA A 118 -22.72 18.10 -14.87
N ARG A 119 -22.61 17.15 -15.81
CA ARG A 119 -21.35 16.48 -16.20
C ARG A 119 -20.22 17.49 -16.33
N ARG A 120 -19.10 17.24 -15.63
CA ARG A 120 -17.86 17.95 -15.87
C ARG A 120 -17.01 17.16 -16.88
N PRO A 121 -16.19 17.83 -17.71
CA PRO A 121 -15.21 17.13 -18.54
C PRO A 121 -14.35 16.20 -17.68
N GLY A 122 -14.22 14.92 -18.07
CA GLY A 122 -13.46 13.91 -17.32
C GLY A 122 -14.28 13.05 -16.36
N ASP A 123 -15.57 13.34 -16.10
CA ASP A 123 -16.42 12.46 -15.30
C ASP A 123 -16.86 11.21 -16.09
N GLY A 124 -16.64 10.04 -15.48
CA GLY A 124 -16.88 8.74 -16.14
C GLY A 124 -18.34 8.27 -16.17
N PHE A 125 -19.25 8.86 -15.36
CA PHE A 125 -20.60 8.34 -15.12
C PHE A 125 -21.72 9.34 -15.39
N ALA A 126 -22.79 8.83 -16.00
CA ALA A 126 -23.98 9.63 -16.33
C ALA A 126 -25.23 9.29 -15.49
N SER A 127 -25.24 8.23 -14.67
CA SER A 127 -26.46 7.79 -13.99
C SER A 127 -26.25 7.41 -12.52
N ALA A 128 -27.28 7.61 -11.68
CA ALA A 128 -27.37 7.02 -10.36
C ALA A 128 -27.63 5.52 -10.48
N GLY A 129 -26.54 4.72 -10.51
CA GLY A 129 -26.58 3.26 -10.45
C GLY A 129 -26.22 2.76 -9.04
N PRO A 130 -26.34 1.45 -8.78
CA PRO A 130 -25.80 0.84 -7.58
C PRO A 130 -24.29 1.08 -7.51
N GLU A 131 -23.77 1.21 -6.29
CA GLU A 131 -22.34 1.36 -6.04
C GLU A 131 -21.67 0.01 -5.89
N TYR A 132 -20.37 -0.03 -6.18
CA TYR A 132 -19.57 -1.25 -6.05
C TYR A 132 -18.27 -0.87 -5.31
N GLY A 133 -18.10 -1.39 -4.08
CA GLY A 133 -16.95 -1.05 -3.25
C GLY A 133 -15.62 -1.48 -3.85
N MET A 134 -14.61 -0.64 -3.73
CA MET A 134 -13.28 -0.84 -4.29
C MET A 134 -12.21 -0.78 -3.22
N GLY A 135 -11.86 0.38 -2.73
CA GLY A 135 -10.73 0.66 -1.86
C GLY A 135 -11.08 1.46 -0.61
N ILE A 136 -10.07 1.69 0.20
CA ILE A 136 -10.16 2.44 1.45
C ILE A 136 -8.88 3.24 1.69
N ALA A 137 -9.03 4.44 2.24
CA ALA A 137 -7.97 5.24 2.83
C ALA A 137 -8.47 5.85 4.15
N ALA A 138 -7.65 5.80 5.19
CA ALA A 138 -7.94 6.35 6.51
C ALA A 138 -7.01 7.52 6.85
N GLY A 139 -7.54 8.55 7.53
CA GLY A 139 -6.77 9.70 8.00
C GLY A 139 -7.66 10.67 8.77
N ASP A 140 -7.10 11.34 9.75
CA ASP A 140 -7.76 12.34 10.58
C ASP A 140 -7.81 13.68 9.81
N TYR A 141 -8.84 13.83 8.92
CA TYR A 141 -8.88 14.97 8.00
C TYR A 141 -9.28 16.29 8.68
N ASP A 142 -9.93 16.24 9.85
CA ASP A 142 -10.34 17.43 10.60
C ASP A 142 -9.52 17.67 11.88
N ASN A 143 -8.48 16.86 12.10
CA ASN A 143 -7.53 16.94 13.21
C ASN A 143 -8.18 16.79 14.60
N ASP A 144 -9.30 16.04 14.71
CA ASP A 144 -10.00 15.83 15.98
C ASP A 144 -9.41 14.68 16.82
N GLY A 145 -8.53 13.87 16.25
CA GLY A 145 -7.81 12.77 16.88
C GLY A 145 -8.42 11.41 16.69
N ALA A 146 -9.47 11.31 15.85
CA ALA A 146 -10.09 10.05 15.47
C ALA A 146 -9.93 9.84 13.94
N PRO A 147 -9.36 8.75 13.47
CA PRO A 147 -9.15 8.55 12.04
C PRO A 147 -10.47 8.35 11.30
N ASP A 148 -10.65 9.12 10.24
CA ASP A 148 -11.79 9.06 9.34
C ASP A 148 -11.54 8.11 8.18
N LEU A 149 -12.59 7.71 7.46
CA LEU A 149 -12.49 6.76 6.37
C LEU A 149 -12.98 7.36 5.06
N LEU A 150 -12.18 7.24 4.02
CA LEU A 150 -12.65 7.37 2.65
C LEU A 150 -12.81 5.99 2.03
N LEU A 151 -14.02 5.65 1.58
CA LEU A 151 -14.29 4.45 0.81
C LEU A 151 -14.45 4.83 -0.66
N THR A 152 -13.70 4.18 -1.54
CA THR A 152 -13.83 4.34 -2.99
C THR A 152 -14.76 3.29 -3.58
N SER A 153 -15.39 3.61 -4.70
CA SER A 153 -16.32 2.71 -5.37
C SER A 153 -16.39 2.96 -6.89
N VAL A 154 -16.95 2.01 -7.59
CA VAL A 154 -17.55 2.28 -8.91
C VAL A 154 -18.85 3.00 -8.66
N GLY A 155 -18.82 4.32 -8.75
CA GLY A 155 -19.92 5.18 -8.37
C GLY A 155 -19.46 6.44 -7.65
N SER A 156 -20.02 6.70 -6.47
CA SER A 156 -19.60 7.80 -5.60
C SER A 156 -18.60 7.30 -4.57
N VAL A 157 -17.66 8.16 -4.17
CA VAL A 157 -16.87 7.91 -2.95
C VAL A 157 -17.73 8.18 -1.72
N ARG A 158 -17.30 7.68 -0.55
CA ARG A 158 -17.91 7.97 0.75
C ARG A 158 -16.84 8.47 1.71
N LEU A 159 -17.07 9.66 2.26
CA LEU A 159 -16.32 10.18 3.41
C LEU A 159 -17.13 9.92 4.68
N LEU A 160 -16.55 9.18 5.60
CA LEU A 160 -17.14 8.73 6.84
C LEU A 160 -16.36 9.36 7.99
N HIS A 161 -16.97 10.37 8.64
CA HIS A 161 -16.38 11.02 9.81
C HIS A 161 -16.53 10.13 11.04
N ASN A 162 -15.45 9.94 11.77
CA ASN A 162 -15.38 9.16 13.00
C ASN A 162 -15.65 10.07 14.22
N GLY A 163 -16.82 9.95 14.79
CA GLY A 163 -17.17 10.69 16.01
C GLY A 163 -16.53 10.15 17.30
N GLY A 164 -15.49 9.32 17.18
CA GLY A 164 -14.82 8.65 18.26
C GLY A 164 -15.34 7.24 18.53
N GLY A 165 -14.44 6.36 18.99
CA GLY A 165 -14.76 4.97 19.34
C GLY A 165 -15.17 4.10 18.15
N GLY A 166 -14.79 4.45 16.91
CA GLY A 166 -15.14 3.73 15.69
C GLY A 166 -16.59 3.88 15.28
N ARG A 167 -17.18 5.06 15.54
CA ARG A 167 -18.57 5.41 15.15
C ARG A 167 -18.57 6.40 14.01
N PHE A 168 -18.98 5.94 12.86
CA PHE A 168 -18.89 6.67 11.60
C PHE A 168 -20.21 7.31 11.18
N THR A 169 -20.12 8.52 10.65
CA THR A 169 -21.24 9.26 10.03
C THR A 169 -20.86 9.62 8.60
N ASP A 170 -21.73 9.32 7.63
CA ASP A 170 -21.51 9.71 6.24
C ASP A 170 -21.66 11.23 6.07
N VAL A 171 -20.55 11.90 5.83
CA VAL A 171 -20.44 13.35 5.62
C VAL A 171 -20.15 13.73 4.17
N THR A 172 -20.17 12.79 3.24
CA THR A 172 -19.76 12.94 1.82
C THR A 172 -20.39 14.16 1.16
N ALA A 173 -21.71 14.33 1.31
CA ALA A 173 -22.42 15.46 0.71
C ALA A 173 -22.07 16.79 1.39
N LYS A 174 -21.95 16.81 2.72
CA LYS A 174 -21.55 17.98 3.51
C LYS A 174 -20.13 18.42 3.18
N ALA A 175 -19.23 17.46 3.00
CA ALA A 175 -17.83 17.69 2.64
C ALA A 175 -17.62 18.17 1.19
N GLY A 176 -18.67 18.13 0.34
CA GLY A 176 -18.55 18.53 -1.07
C GLY A 176 -18.06 17.45 -2.03
N LEU A 177 -17.86 16.21 -1.56
CA LEU A 177 -17.30 15.11 -2.35
C LEU A 177 -18.34 14.32 -3.16
N GLY A 178 -19.64 14.43 -2.83
CA GLY A 178 -20.70 13.64 -3.44
C GLY A 178 -21.11 14.04 -4.87
N ALA A 179 -20.54 15.12 -5.42
CA ALA A 179 -20.96 15.67 -6.72
C ALA A 179 -20.43 14.89 -7.93
N ARG A 180 -19.36 14.12 -7.78
CA ARG A 180 -18.68 13.39 -8.88
C ARG A 180 -18.86 11.88 -8.72
N ARG A 181 -18.89 11.20 -9.86
CA ARG A 181 -18.99 9.75 -9.95
C ARG A 181 -17.97 9.23 -10.95
N ALA A 182 -17.25 8.18 -10.59
CA ALA A 182 -16.28 7.52 -11.46
C ALA A 182 -16.08 6.05 -11.04
N PHE A 183 -15.22 5.36 -11.73
CA PHE A 183 -14.62 4.12 -11.28
C PHE A 183 -13.41 4.48 -10.42
N SER A 184 -13.67 4.85 -9.16
CA SER A 184 -12.63 5.24 -8.22
C SER A 184 -11.94 4.01 -7.63
N THR A 185 -10.62 4.07 -7.51
CA THR A 185 -9.74 2.97 -7.10
C THR A 185 -8.99 3.32 -5.81
N SER A 186 -7.67 3.43 -5.83
CA SER A 186 -6.92 3.84 -4.64
C SER A 186 -7.17 5.31 -4.31
N ALA A 187 -6.97 5.67 -3.05
CA ALA A 187 -6.99 7.04 -2.58
C ALA A 187 -5.86 7.26 -1.57
N MET A 188 -5.49 8.52 -1.35
CA MET A 188 -4.42 8.91 -0.46
C MET A 188 -4.75 10.22 0.24
N TRP A 189 -4.51 10.26 1.55
CA TRP A 189 -4.48 11.47 2.35
C TRP A 189 -3.05 12.01 2.42
N PHE A 190 -2.87 13.32 2.24
CA PHE A 190 -1.59 14.00 2.39
C PHE A 190 -1.81 15.51 2.47
N ASP A 191 -0.89 16.22 3.08
CA ASP A 191 -0.92 17.69 3.20
C ASP A 191 -0.02 18.27 2.11
N TYR A 192 -0.62 18.52 0.91
CA TYR A 192 0.18 18.90 -0.27
C TYR A 192 0.63 20.37 -0.25
N ASP A 193 -0.08 21.25 0.44
CA ASP A 193 0.26 22.68 0.52
C ASP A 193 0.83 23.10 1.89
N LYS A 194 1.03 22.10 2.80
CA LYS A 194 1.63 22.24 4.12
C LYS A 194 0.87 23.20 5.04
N ASP A 195 -0.46 23.24 4.91
CA ASP A 195 -1.32 24.07 5.75
C ASP A 195 -1.74 23.36 7.06
N GLY A 196 -1.33 22.09 7.26
CA GLY A 196 -1.63 21.28 8.45
C GLY A 196 -2.94 20.51 8.36
N HIS A 197 -3.64 20.56 7.25
CA HIS A 197 -4.86 19.79 6.99
C HIS A 197 -4.61 18.74 5.92
N LEU A 198 -5.18 17.54 6.11
CA LEU A 198 -5.03 16.49 5.13
C LEU A 198 -5.92 16.74 3.91
N ASP A 199 -5.29 16.84 2.74
CA ASP A 199 -5.91 16.88 1.43
C ASP A 199 -6.15 15.47 0.90
N LEU A 200 -6.93 15.35 -0.16
CA LEU A 200 -7.38 14.06 -0.65
C LEU A 200 -7.11 13.89 -2.16
N LEU A 201 -6.32 12.88 -2.51
CA LEU A 201 -6.19 12.41 -3.89
C LEU A 201 -6.97 11.12 -4.09
N ILE A 202 -7.84 11.08 -5.12
CA ILE A 202 -8.64 9.92 -5.50
C ILE A 202 -8.26 9.50 -6.91
N CYS A 203 -7.73 8.29 -7.05
CA CYS A 203 -7.45 7.68 -8.35
C CYS A 203 -8.72 7.24 -9.03
N ASN A 204 -8.82 7.46 -10.35
CA ASN A 204 -9.91 7.00 -11.18
C ASN A 204 -9.36 6.17 -12.34
N TYR A 205 -10.06 5.10 -12.69
CA TYR A 205 -9.57 4.10 -13.63
C TYR A 205 -10.07 4.37 -15.06
N VAL A 206 -11.23 3.87 -15.40
CA VAL A 206 -11.78 3.95 -16.74
C VAL A 206 -13.23 4.46 -16.73
N GLN A 207 -13.68 4.99 -17.88
CA GLN A 207 -15.06 5.39 -18.09
C GLN A 207 -15.91 4.15 -18.38
N TRP A 208 -16.34 3.48 -17.31
CA TRP A 208 -17.15 2.25 -17.38
C TRP A 208 -18.47 2.42 -16.62
N THR A 209 -19.54 1.86 -17.17
CA THR A 209 -20.85 1.72 -16.50
C THR A 209 -21.46 0.37 -16.88
N PRO A 210 -22.40 -0.20 -16.08
CA PRO A 210 -23.12 -1.40 -16.47
C PRO A 210 -23.83 -1.29 -17.82
N GLN A 211 -24.33 -0.09 -18.18
CA GLN A 211 -25.00 0.17 -19.46
C GLN A 211 -24.03 0.39 -20.62
N GLY A 212 -22.82 0.84 -20.33
CA GLY A 212 -21.74 1.05 -21.30
C GLY A 212 -20.77 -0.12 -21.39
N ASP A 213 -21.09 -1.26 -20.77
CA ASP A 213 -20.24 -2.44 -20.80
C ASP A 213 -20.19 -3.05 -22.21
N VAL A 214 -18.98 -3.34 -22.69
CA VAL A 214 -18.78 -3.87 -24.04
C VAL A 214 -18.68 -5.39 -24.04
N PHE A 215 -18.95 -6.01 -25.19
CA PHE A 215 -18.83 -7.45 -25.35
C PHE A 215 -17.40 -7.80 -25.76
N CYS A 216 -16.60 -8.33 -24.83
CA CYS A 216 -15.28 -8.88 -25.10
C CYS A 216 -15.34 -10.40 -25.15
N SER A 217 -14.64 -11.02 -26.10
CA SER A 217 -14.65 -12.46 -26.30
C SER A 217 -13.34 -12.93 -26.93
N ALA A 218 -12.84 -14.07 -26.52
CA ALA A 218 -11.67 -14.72 -27.14
C ALA A 218 -12.08 -15.59 -28.35
N ASP A 219 -13.30 -16.14 -28.34
CA ASP A 219 -13.84 -17.06 -29.37
C ASP A 219 -14.94 -16.41 -30.24
N GLY A 220 -15.24 -15.12 -30.00
CA GLY A 220 -16.32 -14.38 -30.68
C GLY A 220 -17.74 -14.77 -30.28
N LYS A 221 -17.91 -15.73 -29.35
CA LYS A 221 -19.22 -16.28 -28.95
C LYS A 221 -19.48 -16.15 -27.46
N THR A 222 -18.48 -16.47 -26.62
CA THR A 222 -18.60 -16.48 -25.18
C THR A 222 -18.06 -15.18 -24.60
N LYS A 223 -18.87 -14.47 -23.82
CA LYS A 223 -18.41 -13.25 -23.16
C LYS A 223 -17.30 -13.54 -22.15
N SER A 224 -16.20 -12.78 -22.22
CA SER A 224 -15.10 -12.74 -21.26
C SER A 224 -15.00 -11.37 -20.61
N TYR A 225 -14.19 -11.23 -19.54
CA TYR A 225 -13.84 -9.92 -19.01
C TYR A 225 -13.07 -9.10 -20.02
N CYS A 226 -13.43 -7.83 -20.15
CA CYS A 226 -12.69 -6.88 -20.99
C CYS A 226 -11.40 -6.46 -20.32
N THR A 227 -10.42 -6.07 -21.14
CA THR A 227 -9.22 -5.35 -20.68
C THR A 227 -9.45 -3.84 -20.69
N PRO A 228 -8.61 -3.04 -20.01
CA PRO A 228 -8.79 -1.60 -19.92
C PRO A 228 -8.69 -0.88 -21.27
N GLU A 229 -8.08 -1.47 -22.28
CA GLU A 229 -7.99 -0.88 -23.63
C GLU A 229 -9.37 -0.70 -24.29
N ALA A 230 -10.37 -1.48 -23.87
CA ALA A 230 -11.74 -1.34 -24.36
C ALA A 230 -12.43 -0.04 -23.91
N TYR A 231 -11.87 0.67 -22.92
CA TYR A 231 -12.47 1.83 -22.30
C TYR A 231 -11.52 3.03 -22.28
N ARG A 232 -12.09 4.24 -22.26
CA ARG A 232 -11.32 5.48 -22.09
C ARG A 232 -10.87 5.62 -20.65
N GLY A 233 -9.73 6.29 -20.44
CA GLY A 233 -9.24 6.67 -19.13
C GLY A 233 -10.11 7.71 -18.43
N SER A 234 -9.86 7.92 -17.14
CA SER A 234 -10.59 8.88 -16.31
C SER A 234 -9.61 9.69 -15.47
N THR A 235 -9.89 10.98 -15.32
CA THR A 235 -9.05 11.91 -14.53
C THR A 235 -9.12 11.54 -13.03
N SER A 236 -7.98 11.40 -12.38
CA SER A 236 -7.88 11.35 -10.92
C SER A 236 -8.21 12.71 -10.31
N TRP A 237 -8.75 12.76 -9.09
CA TRP A 237 -9.24 13.99 -8.48
C TRP A 237 -8.38 14.40 -7.30
N LEU A 238 -7.98 15.66 -7.26
CA LEU A 238 -7.33 16.29 -6.11
C LEU A 238 -8.30 17.27 -5.46
N TYR A 239 -8.56 17.05 -4.17
CA TYR A 239 -9.39 17.89 -3.34
C TYR A 239 -8.55 18.55 -2.25
N ARG A 240 -8.62 19.89 -2.15
CA ARG A 240 -8.00 20.66 -1.08
C ARG A 240 -8.94 20.73 0.12
N ASN A 241 -8.46 20.39 1.29
CA ASN A 241 -9.16 20.59 2.55
C ASN A 241 -9.14 22.07 2.94
N LYS A 242 -10.28 22.59 3.40
CA LYS A 242 -10.38 23.99 3.85
C LYS A 242 -10.27 24.16 5.36
N GLY A 243 -10.07 23.07 6.11
CA GLY A 243 -10.02 23.08 7.56
C GLY A 243 -11.38 23.32 8.25
N ASP A 244 -12.48 23.35 7.50
CA ASP A 244 -13.85 23.53 8.01
C ASP A 244 -14.72 22.27 7.80
N GLY A 245 -14.09 21.14 7.46
CA GLY A 245 -14.77 19.88 7.15
C GLY A 245 -15.30 19.81 5.71
N THR A 246 -14.93 20.76 4.84
CA THR A 246 -15.30 20.79 3.42
C THR A 246 -14.08 20.85 2.52
N PHE A 247 -14.24 20.41 1.26
CA PHE A 247 -13.17 20.29 0.28
C PHE A 247 -13.48 21.07 -0.99
N ASP A 248 -12.44 21.66 -1.58
CA ASP A 248 -12.47 22.26 -2.92
C ASP A 248 -11.83 21.33 -3.96
N ASP A 249 -12.51 21.10 -5.10
CA ASP A 249 -11.95 20.40 -6.24
C ASP A 249 -10.91 21.29 -6.94
N VAL A 250 -9.64 20.99 -6.73
CA VAL A 250 -8.50 21.74 -7.31
C VAL A 250 -7.83 20.97 -8.46
N THR A 251 -8.40 19.84 -8.91
CA THR A 251 -7.82 18.93 -9.91
C THR A 251 -7.20 19.63 -11.11
N ALA A 252 -7.96 20.48 -11.79
CA ALA A 252 -7.47 21.18 -12.98
C ALA A 252 -6.48 22.31 -12.63
N LYS A 253 -6.75 23.06 -11.56
CA LYS A 253 -5.89 24.16 -11.10
C LYS A 253 -4.53 23.65 -10.61
N ALA A 254 -4.51 22.49 -9.94
CA ALA A 254 -3.31 21.88 -9.42
C ALA A 254 -2.49 21.10 -10.47
N GLY A 255 -2.99 20.93 -11.70
CA GLY A 255 -2.25 20.22 -12.76
C GLY A 255 -2.49 18.70 -12.82
N PHE A 256 -3.53 18.18 -12.16
CA PHE A 256 -3.88 16.75 -12.17
C PHE A 256 -4.89 16.35 -13.27
N PHE A 257 -5.36 17.29 -14.07
CA PHE A 257 -6.34 16.98 -15.12
C PHE A 257 -5.73 16.16 -16.25
N ASP A 258 -6.06 14.87 -16.33
CA ASP A 258 -5.60 13.94 -17.37
C ASP A 258 -6.69 12.89 -17.66
N VAL A 259 -7.31 12.99 -18.84
CA VAL A 259 -8.38 12.08 -19.28
C VAL A 259 -7.85 10.75 -19.86
N THR A 260 -6.53 10.60 -19.95
CA THR A 260 -5.90 9.39 -20.50
C THR A 260 -5.50 8.41 -19.41
N SER A 261 -5.37 8.86 -18.17
CA SER A 261 -4.97 8.03 -17.02
C SER A 261 -5.94 6.90 -16.76
N LYS A 262 -5.40 5.74 -16.38
CA LYS A 262 -6.12 4.57 -15.89
C LYS A 262 -5.52 4.16 -14.55
N SER A 263 -5.75 5.02 -13.56
CA SER A 263 -5.01 4.99 -12.28
C SER A 263 -5.55 3.90 -11.37
N LEU A 264 -4.66 3.06 -10.84
CA LEU A 264 -4.98 1.98 -9.91
C LEU A 264 -4.29 2.15 -8.56
N GLY A 265 -2.99 2.39 -8.53
CA GLY A 265 -2.20 2.59 -7.32
C GLY A 265 -1.67 4.02 -7.20
N VAL A 266 -1.45 4.46 -5.96
CA VAL A 266 -0.88 5.77 -5.64
C VAL A 266 0.01 5.67 -4.42
N THR A 267 1.14 6.41 -4.43
CA THR A 267 2.01 6.52 -3.25
C THR A 267 2.64 7.91 -3.15
N LEU A 268 2.95 8.27 -1.89
CA LEU A 268 3.64 9.50 -1.52
C LEU A 268 5.15 9.29 -1.55
N LEU A 269 5.88 10.26 -2.08
CA LEU A 269 7.35 10.29 -2.04
C LEU A 269 7.86 11.74 -2.07
N ASP A 270 9.13 11.92 -1.82
CA ASP A 270 9.86 13.18 -2.03
C ASP A 270 10.91 12.89 -3.10
N TYR A 271 10.56 13.15 -4.35
CA TYR A 271 11.28 12.72 -5.54
C TYR A 271 12.65 13.42 -5.67
N ASP A 272 12.68 14.73 -5.45
CA ASP A 272 13.87 15.55 -5.64
C ASP A 272 14.50 16.06 -4.33
N GLN A 273 14.01 15.53 -3.18
CA GLN A 273 14.50 15.84 -1.83
C GLN A 273 14.34 17.33 -1.46
N ASP A 274 13.34 18.00 -2.02
CA ASP A 274 13.04 19.41 -1.69
C ASP A 274 12.12 19.53 -0.46
N GLY A 275 11.68 18.39 0.08
CA GLY A 275 10.84 18.29 1.27
C GLY A 275 9.36 18.51 1.01
N TRP A 276 8.93 18.75 -0.24
CA TRP A 276 7.53 18.81 -0.62
C TRP A 276 7.02 17.39 -0.97
N PRO A 277 5.77 17.08 -0.60
CA PRO A 277 5.21 15.77 -0.92
C PRO A 277 4.86 15.68 -2.40
N ASP A 278 5.54 14.78 -3.12
CA ASP A 278 5.27 14.41 -4.50
C ASP A 278 4.37 13.18 -4.58
N VAL A 279 3.81 12.92 -5.75
CA VAL A 279 2.86 11.83 -5.95
C VAL A 279 3.28 10.94 -7.12
N PHE A 280 3.39 9.64 -6.88
CA PHE A 280 3.50 8.64 -7.93
C PHE A 280 2.16 7.93 -8.13
N VAL A 281 1.74 7.79 -9.40
CA VAL A 281 0.50 7.10 -9.79
C VAL A 281 0.83 5.97 -10.76
N ALA A 282 0.49 4.74 -10.37
CA ALA A 282 0.56 3.57 -11.23
C ALA A 282 -0.68 3.50 -12.15
N ASN A 283 -0.44 3.39 -13.44
CA ASN A 283 -1.48 3.35 -14.46
C ASN A 283 -1.49 2.00 -15.19
N ASP A 284 -2.68 1.46 -15.41
CA ASP A 284 -2.89 0.24 -16.17
C ASP A 284 -2.90 0.52 -17.67
N THR A 285 -1.92 -0.08 -18.39
CA THR A 285 -1.74 0.07 -19.84
C THR A 285 -1.53 1.51 -20.33
N GLN A 286 -1.24 2.42 -19.42
CA GLN A 286 -0.88 3.81 -19.69
C GLN A 286 0.43 4.15 -18.97
N PRO A 287 1.16 5.21 -19.41
CA PRO A 287 2.37 5.65 -18.73
C PRO A 287 2.11 5.93 -17.24
N ASN A 288 2.97 5.43 -16.36
CA ASN A 288 2.96 5.86 -14.96
C ASN A 288 3.23 7.36 -14.87
N LYS A 289 2.68 8.00 -13.84
CA LYS A 289 2.83 9.44 -13.62
C LYS A 289 3.64 9.72 -12.36
N LEU A 290 4.47 10.74 -12.44
CA LEU A 290 5.17 11.34 -11.31
C LEU A 290 4.81 12.83 -11.27
N TYR A 291 4.02 13.23 -10.30
CA TYR A 291 3.63 14.61 -10.09
C TYR A 291 4.55 15.23 -9.05
N ARG A 292 5.48 16.09 -9.52
CA ARG A 292 6.33 16.89 -8.65
C ARG A 292 5.55 18.07 -8.10
N ASN A 293 5.56 18.25 -6.79
CA ASN A 293 4.97 19.40 -6.13
C ASN A 293 5.85 20.65 -6.35
N ASN A 294 5.26 21.73 -6.82
CA ASN A 294 5.99 22.98 -7.08
C ASN A 294 6.08 23.91 -5.84
N GLY A 295 5.53 23.49 -4.68
CA GLY A 295 5.51 24.28 -3.45
C GLY A 295 4.60 25.52 -3.50
N ASN A 296 3.70 25.60 -4.48
CA ASN A 296 2.81 26.75 -4.72
C ASN A 296 1.34 26.33 -4.95
N GLY A 297 0.98 25.11 -4.53
CA GLY A 297 -0.35 24.54 -4.73
C GLY A 297 -0.58 23.95 -6.12
N THR A 298 0.48 23.76 -6.91
CA THR A 298 0.42 23.11 -8.23
C THR A 298 1.47 22.02 -8.36
N PHE A 299 1.24 21.11 -9.32
CA PHE A 299 2.15 20.01 -9.63
C PHE A 299 2.59 20.07 -11.10
N THR A 300 3.77 19.53 -11.37
CA THR A 300 4.29 19.30 -12.71
C THR A 300 4.44 17.79 -12.93
N GLU A 301 3.78 17.26 -13.97
CA GLU A 301 3.92 15.85 -14.34
C GLU A 301 5.30 15.61 -14.99
N LEU A 302 6.10 14.73 -14.40
CA LEU A 302 7.48 14.45 -14.80
C LEU A 302 7.74 12.98 -15.13
N GLY A 303 6.74 12.10 -15.18
CA GLY A 303 6.92 10.64 -15.31
C GLY A 303 7.83 10.24 -16.48
N LEU A 304 7.64 10.86 -17.65
CA LEU A 304 8.52 10.64 -18.81
C LEU A 304 9.93 11.16 -18.55
N LYS A 305 10.05 12.38 -18.05
CA LYS A 305 11.34 13.04 -17.79
C LYS A 305 12.11 12.32 -16.68
N ALA A 306 11.43 11.85 -15.66
CA ALA A 306 12.02 11.13 -14.53
C ALA A 306 12.38 9.67 -14.85
N GLY A 307 11.93 9.11 -15.99
CA GLY A 307 12.24 7.74 -16.39
C GLY A 307 11.32 6.67 -15.80
N VAL A 308 10.15 7.03 -15.24
CA VAL A 308 9.23 6.07 -14.60
C VAL A 308 8.00 5.72 -15.45
N ALA A 309 7.79 6.45 -16.57
CA ALA A 309 6.57 6.33 -17.39
C ALA A 309 6.49 4.99 -18.15
N PHE A 310 7.62 4.44 -18.55
CA PHE A 310 7.69 3.29 -19.47
C PHE A 310 8.72 2.27 -18.99
N SER A 311 8.61 1.04 -19.52
CA SER A 311 9.65 0.02 -19.41
C SER A 311 10.90 0.38 -20.20
N GLU A 312 11.99 -0.41 -20.07
CA GLU A 312 13.21 -0.25 -20.88
C GLU A 312 12.94 -0.36 -22.39
N GLU A 313 11.92 -1.13 -22.78
CA GLU A 313 11.53 -1.27 -24.20
C GLU A 313 10.63 -0.11 -24.67
N GLY A 314 10.41 0.91 -23.85
CA GLY A 314 9.55 2.06 -24.17
C GLY A 314 8.05 1.75 -24.19
N ARG A 315 7.60 0.72 -23.46
CA ARG A 315 6.19 0.32 -23.37
C ARG A 315 5.58 0.76 -22.04
N ALA A 316 4.36 1.28 -22.07
CA ALA A 316 3.55 1.40 -20.88
C ALA A 316 3.15 0.00 -20.40
N ARG A 317 3.40 -0.32 -19.13
CA ARG A 317 2.97 -1.57 -18.50
C ARG A 317 1.61 -1.40 -17.85
N ALA A 318 0.98 -2.50 -17.49
CA ALA A 318 -0.27 -2.50 -16.73
C ALA A 318 0.02 -2.37 -15.23
N GLY A 319 0.32 -1.15 -14.77
CA GLY A 319 0.65 -0.85 -13.38
C GLY A 319 -0.58 -0.91 -12.48
N MET A 320 -0.48 -1.64 -11.35
CA MET A 320 -1.57 -1.84 -10.39
C MET A 320 -1.22 -1.32 -9.00
N GLY A 321 -0.63 -2.13 -8.15
CA GLY A 321 -0.14 -1.69 -6.84
C GLY A 321 1.20 -0.96 -6.94
N VAL A 322 1.46 -0.09 -5.98
CA VAL A 322 2.70 0.68 -5.91
C VAL A 322 3.11 0.92 -4.47
N ASP A 323 4.41 0.91 -4.23
CA ASP A 323 4.97 1.38 -2.97
C ASP A 323 6.34 2.03 -3.20
N ALA A 324 6.77 2.92 -2.28
CA ALA A 324 8.01 3.66 -2.41
C ALA A 324 8.71 3.80 -1.05
N VAL A 325 10.00 3.43 -1.01
CA VAL A 325 10.82 3.53 0.20
C VAL A 325 12.28 3.86 -0.15
N ASP A 326 12.97 4.49 0.79
CA ASP A 326 14.43 4.66 0.73
C ASP A 326 15.12 3.35 1.14
N LEU A 327 15.66 2.61 0.16
CA LEU A 327 16.29 1.30 0.39
C LEU A 327 17.78 1.39 0.79
N ASP A 328 18.45 2.47 0.45
CA ASP A 328 19.91 2.59 0.56
C ASP A 328 20.39 3.77 1.42
N GLY A 329 19.44 4.47 2.06
CA GLY A 329 19.74 5.63 2.91
C GLY A 329 20.14 6.89 2.15
N SER A 330 19.94 6.90 0.83
CA SER A 330 20.25 8.06 -0.03
C SER A 330 19.24 9.21 0.11
N GLY A 331 18.10 8.94 0.74
CA GLY A 331 16.93 9.81 0.81
C GLY A 331 16.09 9.79 -0.47
N ARG A 332 16.50 9.06 -1.51
CA ARG A 332 15.77 8.91 -2.77
C ARG A 332 14.95 7.62 -2.75
N PRO A 333 13.63 7.70 -2.88
CA PRO A 333 12.79 6.50 -2.83
C PRO A 333 13.02 5.58 -4.02
N THR A 334 13.09 4.27 -3.75
CA THR A 334 12.90 3.23 -4.76
C THR A 334 11.40 2.98 -4.88
N VAL A 335 10.88 2.92 -6.12
CA VAL A 335 9.46 2.69 -6.39
C VAL A 335 9.27 1.30 -6.97
N ALA A 336 8.44 0.48 -6.32
CA ALA A 336 7.98 -0.81 -6.83
C ALA A 336 6.57 -0.67 -7.43
N VAL A 337 6.36 -1.19 -8.65
CA VAL A 337 5.05 -1.19 -9.33
C VAL A 337 4.73 -2.59 -9.79
N THR A 338 3.64 -3.18 -9.32
CA THR A 338 3.17 -4.49 -9.79
C THR A 338 2.53 -4.36 -11.17
N ASN A 339 2.74 -5.36 -12.02
CA ASN A 339 2.30 -5.32 -13.41
C ASN A 339 1.61 -6.62 -13.82
N PHE A 340 1.07 -6.62 -15.03
CA PHE A 340 0.40 -7.78 -15.64
C PHE A 340 1.40 -8.92 -15.92
N SER A 341 0.88 -10.13 -15.99
CA SER A 341 1.67 -11.32 -16.35
C SER A 341 2.35 -11.14 -17.72
N GLY A 342 3.65 -11.44 -17.78
CA GLY A 342 4.52 -11.20 -18.93
C GLY A 342 5.33 -9.91 -18.88
N GLU A 343 4.98 -8.97 -17.99
CA GLU A 343 5.57 -7.64 -17.93
C GLU A 343 6.58 -7.44 -16.79
N MET A 344 6.66 -8.35 -15.84
CA MET A 344 7.40 -8.27 -14.57
C MET A 344 7.07 -7.03 -13.72
N LEU A 345 7.38 -7.08 -12.43
CA LEU A 345 7.33 -5.92 -11.54
C LEU A 345 8.31 -4.84 -12.03
N GLY A 346 7.92 -3.56 -12.00
CA GLY A 346 8.82 -2.43 -12.20
C GLY A 346 9.51 -2.08 -10.87
N LEU A 347 10.84 -1.94 -10.88
CA LEU A 347 11.63 -1.54 -9.72
C LEU A 347 12.47 -0.31 -10.08
N PHE A 348 11.87 0.86 -9.94
CA PHE A 348 12.49 2.12 -10.34
C PHE A 348 13.39 2.65 -9.22
N ARG A 349 14.69 2.80 -9.51
CA ARG A 349 15.69 3.36 -8.60
C ARG A 349 16.37 4.55 -9.27
N ALA A 350 16.57 5.62 -8.51
CA ALA A 350 17.32 6.77 -9.00
C ALA A 350 18.79 6.42 -9.20
N ASP A 351 19.37 6.89 -10.29
CA ASP A 351 20.83 6.89 -10.51
C ASP A 351 21.49 8.11 -9.85
N SER A 352 22.81 8.30 -10.10
CA SER A 352 23.57 9.41 -9.54
C SER A 352 23.01 10.79 -9.93
N ASP A 353 22.36 10.89 -11.07
CA ASP A 353 21.84 12.15 -11.64
C ASP A 353 20.39 12.39 -11.24
N GLY A 354 19.79 11.44 -10.47
CA GLY A 354 18.42 11.52 -10.01
C GLY A 354 17.39 11.05 -11.04
N GLN A 355 17.83 10.46 -12.17
CA GLN A 355 16.97 9.81 -13.13
C GLN A 355 16.62 8.40 -12.63
N TYR A 356 15.38 8.00 -12.76
CA TYR A 356 14.94 6.66 -12.40
C TYR A 356 15.21 5.68 -13.54
N VAL A 357 15.73 4.53 -13.18
CA VAL A 357 15.97 3.40 -14.08
C VAL A 357 15.26 2.19 -13.51
N ASP A 358 14.53 1.46 -14.36
CA ASP A 358 13.94 0.18 -13.98
C ASP A 358 15.06 -0.87 -13.78
N ARG A 359 15.21 -1.32 -12.52
CA ARG A 359 16.22 -2.31 -12.12
C ARG A 359 15.68 -3.74 -12.06
N ALA A 360 14.40 -3.93 -12.37
CA ALA A 360 13.82 -5.28 -12.40
C ALA A 360 14.39 -6.16 -13.51
N PRO A 361 14.60 -5.67 -14.75
CA PRO A 361 15.24 -6.48 -15.77
C PRO A 361 16.62 -6.99 -15.33
N GLY A 362 16.83 -8.30 -15.41
CA GLY A 362 18.06 -8.95 -14.96
C GLY A 362 18.19 -9.17 -13.45
N SER A 363 17.21 -8.75 -12.64
CA SER A 363 17.16 -9.02 -11.19
C SER A 363 16.36 -10.29 -10.86
N ASP A 364 16.59 -10.83 -9.66
CA ASP A 364 15.81 -11.97 -9.14
C ASP A 364 14.31 -11.59 -9.01
N ILE A 365 13.98 -10.35 -8.63
CA ILE A 365 12.60 -9.82 -8.60
C ILE A 365 11.95 -9.89 -9.98
N GLY A 366 12.59 -9.36 -11.00
CA GLY A 366 12.03 -9.33 -12.35
C GLY A 366 11.81 -10.73 -12.92
N GLN A 367 12.74 -11.66 -12.65
CA GLN A 367 12.60 -13.05 -13.09
C GLN A 367 11.44 -13.76 -12.40
N ALA A 368 11.31 -13.62 -11.08
CA ALA A 368 10.25 -14.26 -10.29
C ALA A 368 8.87 -13.74 -10.66
N THR A 369 8.71 -12.42 -10.83
CA THR A 369 7.42 -11.78 -11.07
C THR A 369 6.93 -11.80 -12.51
N ARG A 370 7.78 -12.19 -13.46
CA ARG A 370 7.45 -12.15 -14.90
C ARG A 370 6.22 -12.95 -15.30
N GLN A 371 5.97 -14.08 -14.62
CA GLN A 371 4.87 -14.99 -14.99
C GLN A 371 3.63 -14.82 -14.11
N THR A 372 3.73 -14.02 -13.05
CA THR A 372 2.61 -13.74 -12.14
C THR A 372 1.91 -12.43 -12.52
N LEU A 373 0.65 -12.28 -12.13
CA LEU A 373 -0.11 -11.05 -12.25
C LEU A 373 -0.15 -10.40 -10.87
N GLY A 374 0.64 -9.33 -10.69
CA GLY A 374 0.80 -8.64 -9.42
C GLY A 374 -0.29 -7.61 -9.17
N TRP A 375 -0.74 -7.49 -7.90
CA TRP A 375 -1.73 -6.53 -7.43
C TRP A 375 -1.16 -5.71 -6.27
N GLY A 376 -1.53 -6.02 -5.04
CA GLY A 376 -0.96 -5.35 -3.87
C GLY A 376 0.54 -5.62 -3.72
N CYS A 377 1.27 -4.60 -3.29
CA CYS A 377 2.66 -4.73 -2.87
C CYS A 377 2.99 -3.68 -1.82
N PHE A 378 3.91 -4.02 -0.93
CA PHE A 378 4.44 -3.06 0.02
C PHE A 378 5.84 -3.47 0.49
N PHE A 379 6.63 -2.47 0.84
CA PHE A 379 7.90 -2.67 1.53
C PHE A 379 7.70 -2.67 3.04
N PHE A 380 8.32 -3.60 3.72
CA PHE A 380 8.34 -3.71 5.17
C PHE A 380 9.59 -4.50 5.61
N ASP A 381 9.98 -4.41 6.86
CA ASP A 381 11.14 -5.09 7.43
C ASP A 381 10.65 -6.36 8.14
N VAL A 382 10.50 -7.46 7.37
CA VAL A 382 9.82 -8.67 7.86
C VAL A 382 10.63 -9.43 8.89
N ASP A 383 11.97 -9.32 8.89
CA ASP A 383 12.85 -10.00 9.84
C ASP A 383 13.56 -9.07 10.82
N LEU A 384 13.19 -7.77 10.79
CA LEU A 384 13.71 -6.73 11.67
C LEU A 384 15.24 -6.57 11.64
N ASP A 385 15.86 -6.82 10.49
CA ASP A 385 17.28 -6.62 10.27
C ASP A 385 17.67 -5.16 9.95
N GLY A 386 16.66 -4.29 9.79
CA GLY A 386 16.79 -2.87 9.45
C GLY A 386 16.66 -2.58 7.96
N GLN A 387 16.61 -3.59 7.11
CA GLN A 387 16.41 -3.44 5.67
C GLN A 387 14.94 -3.65 5.30
N GLN A 388 14.51 -3.06 4.18
CA GLN A 388 13.14 -3.24 3.71
C GLN A 388 13.06 -4.41 2.74
N ASP A 389 12.20 -5.36 3.05
CA ASP A 389 11.79 -6.47 2.22
C ASP A 389 10.58 -6.07 1.38
N LEU A 390 10.17 -6.92 0.42
CA LEU A 390 9.05 -6.62 -0.46
C LEU A 390 8.08 -7.81 -0.52
N LEU A 391 6.84 -7.57 -0.11
CA LEU A 391 5.73 -8.49 -0.35
C LEU A 391 4.99 -8.11 -1.64
N VAL A 392 4.66 -9.11 -2.48
CA VAL A 392 3.86 -8.94 -3.70
C VAL A 392 2.74 -9.96 -3.71
N VAL A 393 1.51 -9.47 -3.81
CA VAL A 393 0.31 -10.29 -3.89
C VAL A 393 -0.09 -10.47 -5.34
N ASN A 394 -0.32 -11.72 -5.75
CA ASN A 394 -0.60 -12.11 -7.13
C ASN A 394 -1.97 -12.78 -7.25
N GLY A 395 -2.58 -12.66 -8.44
CA GLY A 395 -3.83 -13.34 -8.75
C GLY A 395 -4.38 -13.01 -10.12
N ARG A 396 -4.74 -14.00 -10.91
CA ARG A 396 -5.27 -13.83 -12.27
C ARG A 396 -6.68 -13.24 -12.27
N LEU A 397 -7.14 -12.79 -13.45
CA LEU A 397 -8.48 -12.21 -13.61
C LEU A 397 -9.58 -13.28 -13.55
N ASP A 398 -9.39 -14.38 -14.27
CA ASP A 398 -10.22 -15.58 -14.21
C ASP A 398 -9.47 -16.82 -14.75
N ALA A 399 -10.08 -17.99 -14.59
CA ALA A 399 -9.50 -19.26 -15.02
C ALA A 399 -9.43 -19.45 -16.56
N SER A 400 -10.13 -18.62 -17.33
CA SER A 400 -10.18 -18.71 -18.80
C SER A 400 -9.02 -17.97 -19.49
N ARG A 401 -8.35 -17.04 -18.80
CA ARG A 401 -7.21 -16.29 -19.33
C ARG A 401 -5.91 -16.94 -18.87
N VAL A 402 -5.36 -17.76 -19.75
CA VAL A 402 -4.04 -18.37 -19.56
C VAL A 402 -3.01 -17.42 -20.15
N ALA A 403 -2.15 -16.84 -19.30
CA ALA A 403 -0.92 -16.23 -19.80
C ALA A 403 -0.04 -17.30 -20.46
N ASN A 404 0.73 -16.93 -21.48
CA ASN A 404 1.57 -17.85 -22.24
C ASN A 404 2.37 -18.80 -21.32
N GLY A 405 2.02 -20.10 -21.35
CA GLY A 405 2.73 -21.15 -20.63
C GLY A 405 2.16 -21.56 -19.25
N ALA A 406 1.09 -20.91 -18.74
CA ALA A 406 0.47 -21.34 -17.49
C ALA A 406 -0.58 -22.45 -17.72
N PRO A 407 -0.80 -23.38 -16.75
CA PRO A 407 -1.82 -24.41 -16.87
C PRO A 407 -3.22 -23.82 -17.05
N ALA A 408 -3.98 -24.33 -18.01
CA ALA A 408 -5.38 -23.95 -18.19
C ALA A 408 -6.22 -24.28 -16.93
N GLY A 409 -7.14 -23.39 -16.56
CA GLY A 409 -8.06 -23.62 -15.45
C GLY A 409 -7.60 -23.13 -14.07
N VAL A 410 -6.39 -22.57 -13.94
CA VAL A 410 -5.89 -22.00 -12.66
C VAL A 410 -5.97 -20.49 -12.69
N ALA A 411 -6.87 -19.89 -11.89
CA ALA A 411 -6.99 -18.43 -11.75
C ALA A 411 -6.11 -17.85 -10.61
N ALA A 412 -5.38 -18.70 -9.92
CA ALA A 412 -4.58 -18.34 -8.76
C ALA A 412 -3.09 -18.30 -9.10
N ASP A 413 -2.39 -17.34 -8.53
CA ASP A 413 -0.93 -17.21 -8.58
C ASP A 413 -0.37 -17.23 -7.15
N THR A 414 0.89 -17.66 -6.99
CA THR A 414 1.59 -17.62 -5.70
C THR A 414 2.00 -16.17 -5.38
N PRO A 415 1.90 -15.72 -4.13
CA PRO A 415 2.51 -14.47 -3.69
C PRO A 415 4.05 -14.59 -3.71
N HIS A 416 4.74 -13.47 -3.68
CA HIS A 416 6.18 -13.40 -3.46
C HIS A 416 6.47 -12.68 -2.15
N LEU A 417 7.51 -13.13 -1.46
CA LEU A 417 8.12 -12.44 -0.33
C LEU A 417 9.63 -12.35 -0.61
N PHE A 418 10.07 -11.16 -1.00
CA PHE A 418 11.46 -10.92 -1.32
C PHE A 418 12.20 -10.38 -0.11
N ARG A 419 13.04 -11.21 0.49
CA ARG A 419 13.96 -10.78 1.55
C ARG A 419 15.12 -10.01 0.92
N ASN A 420 15.38 -8.82 1.47
CA ASN A 420 16.46 -7.94 1.07
C ASN A 420 17.72 -8.23 1.91
N THR A 421 18.84 -8.46 1.28
CA THR A 421 20.13 -8.63 1.95
C THR A 421 21.15 -7.72 1.27
N GLY A 422 21.30 -6.49 1.78
CA GLY A 422 22.24 -5.52 1.23
C GLY A 422 21.92 -5.06 -0.20
N GLY A 423 20.64 -4.96 -0.55
CA GLY A 423 20.14 -4.54 -1.86
C GLY A 423 19.93 -5.70 -2.85
N ARG A 424 20.21 -6.93 -2.44
CA ARG A 424 19.85 -8.15 -3.18
C ARG A 424 18.57 -8.74 -2.59
N PHE A 425 17.60 -9.00 -3.44
CA PHE A 425 16.31 -9.59 -3.08
C PHE A 425 16.26 -11.08 -3.43
N THR A 426 15.85 -11.91 -2.49
CA THR A 426 15.65 -13.35 -2.67
C THR A 426 14.22 -13.72 -2.35
N ASP A 427 13.52 -14.41 -3.24
CA ASP A 427 12.13 -14.86 -2.99
C ASP A 427 12.14 -16.04 -2.00
N ILE A 428 11.61 -15.78 -0.80
CA ILE A 428 11.50 -16.74 0.30
C ILE A 428 10.05 -17.19 0.57
N ALA A 429 9.10 -16.87 -0.32
CA ALA A 429 7.68 -17.15 -0.08
C ALA A 429 7.40 -18.61 0.26
N ARG A 430 8.11 -19.56 -0.35
CA ARG A 430 7.95 -21.00 -0.08
C ARG A 430 8.45 -21.41 1.30
N ASP A 431 9.51 -20.76 1.74
CA ASP A 431 10.12 -21.03 3.05
C ASP A 431 9.35 -20.35 4.18
N ALA A 432 8.68 -19.23 3.88
CA ALA A 432 7.86 -18.47 4.83
C ALA A 432 6.57 -19.17 5.25
N GLY A 433 6.14 -20.24 4.57
CA GLY A 433 5.00 -21.06 4.99
C GLY A 433 4.13 -21.57 3.82
N ALA A 434 3.66 -22.80 3.94
CA ALA A 434 2.88 -23.45 2.90
C ALA A 434 1.53 -22.76 2.62
N THR A 435 0.88 -22.23 3.65
CA THR A 435 -0.39 -21.50 3.52
C THR A 435 -0.19 -20.13 2.87
N PHE A 436 0.91 -19.45 3.19
CA PHE A 436 1.29 -18.20 2.53
C PHE A 436 1.62 -18.45 1.06
N ALA A 437 2.47 -19.41 0.75
CA ALA A 437 2.89 -19.75 -0.61
C ALA A 437 1.79 -20.39 -1.47
N ALA A 438 0.64 -20.78 -0.87
CA ALA A 438 -0.46 -21.38 -1.63
C ALA A 438 -1.00 -20.39 -2.68
N PRO A 439 -1.26 -20.84 -3.92
CA PRO A 439 -1.81 -19.99 -4.97
C PRO A 439 -3.18 -19.40 -4.57
N LYS A 440 -3.40 -18.12 -4.86
CA LYS A 440 -4.65 -17.40 -4.55
C LYS A 440 -4.99 -16.36 -5.60
N MET A 441 -6.24 -15.91 -5.62
CA MET A 441 -6.67 -14.77 -6.45
C MET A 441 -6.48 -13.47 -5.66
N GLY A 442 -5.25 -13.19 -5.27
CA GLY A 442 -4.93 -12.07 -4.42
C GLY A 442 -5.22 -10.71 -5.06
N ARG A 443 -5.51 -9.69 -4.23
CA ARG A 443 -5.76 -8.30 -4.65
C ARG A 443 -5.09 -7.32 -3.69
N GLY A 444 -5.83 -6.82 -2.70
CA GLY A 444 -5.33 -5.89 -1.71
C GLY A 444 -4.40 -6.56 -0.69
N ALA A 445 -3.50 -5.78 -0.14
CA ALA A 445 -2.65 -6.18 0.97
C ALA A 445 -2.25 -4.99 1.82
N ALA A 446 -2.07 -5.22 3.12
CA ALA A 446 -1.61 -4.24 4.09
C ALA A 446 -0.83 -4.94 5.21
N PHE A 447 -0.03 -4.18 5.94
CA PHE A 447 0.69 -4.66 7.12
C PHE A 447 0.35 -3.85 8.37
N ALA A 448 0.46 -4.49 9.53
CA ALA A 448 0.42 -3.88 10.86
C ALA A 448 1.04 -4.83 11.89
N ASP A 449 1.44 -4.30 13.02
CA ASP A 449 1.72 -5.10 14.23
C ASP A 449 0.38 -5.36 14.94
N ILE A 450 -0.22 -6.55 14.71
CA ILE A 450 -1.57 -6.84 15.20
C ILE A 450 -1.61 -7.35 16.64
N ASP A 451 -0.51 -7.87 17.16
CA ASP A 451 -0.45 -8.45 18.51
C ASP A 451 0.56 -7.75 19.43
N ALA A 452 1.01 -6.56 18.99
CA ALA A 452 1.89 -5.65 19.74
C ALA A 452 3.23 -6.28 20.13
N ASP A 453 3.75 -7.25 19.39
CA ASP A 453 5.02 -7.91 19.68
C ASP A 453 6.22 -7.23 18.99
N GLY A 454 5.95 -6.23 18.14
CA GLY A 454 6.94 -5.34 17.51
C GLY A 454 7.47 -5.83 16.19
N ASP A 455 6.94 -6.94 15.63
CA ASP A 455 7.13 -7.28 14.21
C ASP A 455 5.88 -6.95 13.38
N LEU A 456 5.95 -7.11 12.07
CA LEU A 456 4.89 -6.69 11.17
C LEU A 456 4.19 -7.89 10.55
N ASP A 457 2.89 -7.96 10.74
CA ASP A 457 1.99 -8.94 10.19
C ASP A 457 1.38 -8.47 8.88
N ALA A 458 0.82 -9.38 8.09
CA ALA A 458 0.28 -9.06 6.79
C ALA A 458 -1.16 -9.56 6.63
N VAL A 459 -2.02 -8.73 6.02
CA VAL A 459 -3.33 -9.14 5.53
C VAL A 459 -3.32 -9.17 4.01
N VAL A 460 -3.91 -10.21 3.43
CA VAL A 460 -4.09 -10.38 1.98
C VAL A 460 -5.56 -10.66 1.70
N THR A 461 -6.16 -9.86 0.84
CA THR A 461 -7.52 -10.10 0.35
C THR A 461 -7.51 -10.88 -0.96
N THR A 462 -8.55 -11.67 -1.20
CA THR A 462 -8.69 -12.44 -2.43
C THR A 462 -10.01 -12.12 -3.13
N ASN A 463 -9.99 -12.10 -4.45
CA ASN A 463 -11.17 -11.79 -5.25
C ASN A 463 -12.17 -12.95 -5.24
N GLY A 464 -13.34 -12.75 -4.63
CA GLY A 464 -14.37 -13.77 -4.47
C GLY A 464 -13.98 -14.91 -3.52
N GLY A 465 -12.97 -14.69 -2.67
CA GLY A 465 -12.42 -15.68 -1.74
C GLY A 465 -12.20 -15.14 -0.33
N PRO A 466 -11.59 -15.94 0.56
CA PRO A 466 -11.35 -15.55 1.95
C PRO A 466 -10.31 -14.42 2.05
N VAL A 467 -10.38 -13.68 3.15
CA VAL A 467 -9.31 -12.80 3.61
C VAL A 467 -8.33 -13.66 4.43
N HIS A 468 -7.04 -13.46 4.18
CA HIS A 468 -5.95 -14.13 4.89
C HIS A 468 -5.22 -13.14 5.78
N LEU A 469 -5.13 -13.45 7.07
CA LEU A 469 -4.32 -12.73 8.04
C LEU A 469 -3.13 -13.61 8.42
N TYR A 470 -1.94 -13.13 8.10
CA TYR A 470 -0.68 -13.82 8.37
C TYR A 470 0.04 -13.14 9.51
N ARG A 471 0.23 -13.87 10.61
CA ARG A 471 1.13 -13.45 11.67
C ARG A 471 2.56 -13.81 11.31
N THR A 472 3.46 -12.87 11.49
CA THR A 472 4.89 -13.09 11.37
C THR A 472 5.40 -13.77 12.63
N ASP A 473 6.11 -14.88 12.48
CA ASP A 473 6.74 -15.57 13.60
C ASP A 473 8.26 -15.53 13.38
N LEU A 474 8.96 -14.73 14.21
CA LEU A 474 10.42 -14.56 14.14
C LEU A 474 11.12 -15.30 15.28
N PRO A 475 11.82 -16.41 14.99
CA PRO A 475 12.53 -17.17 16.03
C PRO A 475 13.83 -16.52 16.50
N GLY A 476 14.23 -15.39 15.90
CA GLY A 476 15.50 -14.72 16.16
C GLY A 476 15.49 -13.74 17.32
N ALA A 477 16.67 -13.17 17.59
CA ALA A 477 16.90 -12.13 18.62
C ALA A 477 16.74 -10.70 18.07
N ASN A 478 16.31 -10.54 16.81
CA ASN A 478 16.11 -9.23 16.19
C ASN A 478 14.98 -8.48 16.92
N ARG A 479 15.14 -7.19 17.04
CA ARG A 479 14.24 -6.29 17.77
C ARG A 479 13.88 -5.12 16.91
N SER A 480 12.82 -4.41 17.30
CA SER A 480 12.39 -3.18 16.67
C SER A 480 12.23 -2.05 17.67
N VAL A 481 12.17 -0.83 17.16
CA VAL A 481 11.56 0.32 17.80
C VAL A 481 10.43 0.79 16.89
N ARG A 482 9.28 1.11 17.51
CA ARG A 482 8.11 1.62 16.79
C ARG A 482 7.86 3.07 17.15
N LEU A 483 7.47 3.89 16.17
CA LEU A 483 7.24 5.33 16.35
C LEU A 483 5.83 5.68 15.86
N ARG A 484 4.99 6.13 16.77
CA ARG A 484 3.72 6.80 16.47
C ARG A 484 3.98 8.31 16.46
N LEU A 485 3.89 8.95 15.29
CA LEU A 485 4.15 10.37 15.14
C LEU A 485 2.83 11.16 15.23
N VAL A 486 2.81 12.21 16.06
CA VAL A 486 1.63 13.04 16.28
C VAL A 486 1.97 14.50 15.99
N GLY A 487 1.40 15.06 14.94
CA GLY A 487 1.56 16.46 14.59
C GLY A 487 0.88 17.40 15.58
N SER A 488 1.39 18.62 15.67
CA SER A 488 0.78 19.70 16.45
C SER A 488 0.65 21.01 15.63
N THR A 489 1.55 21.24 14.69
CA THR A 489 1.48 22.25 13.63
C THR A 489 1.24 21.58 12.29
N SER A 490 1.85 20.43 12.08
CA SER A 490 1.54 19.51 10.99
C SER A 490 0.21 18.81 11.23
N ASN A 491 -0.34 18.14 10.19
CA ASN A 491 -1.50 17.29 10.35
C ASN A 491 -1.31 16.29 11.51
N ARG A 492 -2.37 15.98 12.21
CA ARG A 492 -2.31 15.23 13.46
C ARG A 492 -1.75 13.81 13.32
N ASP A 493 -2.03 13.15 12.21
CA ASP A 493 -1.51 11.81 11.91
C ASP A 493 -0.02 11.80 11.56
N GLY A 494 0.61 12.97 11.42
CA GLY A 494 2.02 13.10 11.03
C GLY A 494 2.29 12.61 9.61
N ILE A 495 1.28 12.48 8.75
CA ILE A 495 1.45 12.04 7.36
C ILE A 495 2.36 13.01 6.63
N GLY A 496 3.42 12.46 5.98
CA GLY A 496 4.51 13.21 5.38
C GLY A 496 5.71 13.43 6.32
N ALA A 497 5.59 13.15 7.62
CA ALA A 497 6.73 13.21 8.55
C ALA A 497 7.72 12.08 8.24
N ARG A 498 9.02 12.42 8.25
CA ARG A 498 10.12 11.49 8.01
C ARG A 498 10.87 11.26 9.33
N ALA A 499 10.84 10.02 9.83
CA ALA A 499 11.69 9.59 10.93
C ALA A 499 12.96 8.93 10.38
N THR A 500 14.09 9.24 11.01
CA THR A 500 15.39 8.60 10.74
C THR A 500 15.92 8.00 12.02
N VAL A 501 16.26 6.72 11.97
CA VAL A 501 16.79 5.93 13.09
C VAL A 501 18.21 5.49 12.75
N ARG A 502 19.14 5.68 13.70
CA ARG A 502 20.53 5.26 13.56
C ARG A 502 20.90 4.17 14.58
N VAL A 503 21.58 3.14 14.10
CA VAL A 503 22.15 2.04 14.89
C VAL A 503 23.61 1.86 14.47
N GLY A 504 24.55 2.21 15.32
CA GLY A 504 25.98 2.23 14.98
C GLY A 504 26.28 3.14 13.78
N LYS A 505 26.68 2.55 12.66
CA LYS A 505 26.93 3.26 11.39
C LYS A 505 25.75 3.19 10.41
N ALA A 506 24.81 2.30 10.65
CA ALA A 506 23.63 2.14 9.81
C ALA A 506 22.58 3.22 10.13
N SER A 507 21.87 3.67 9.10
CA SER A 507 20.77 4.63 9.22
C SER A 507 19.64 4.20 8.31
N ALA A 508 18.41 4.24 8.81
CA ALA A 508 17.20 3.95 8.07
C ALA A 508 16.21 5.11 8.20
N SER A 509 15.56 5.47 7.12
CA SER A 509 14.51 6.50 7.10
C SER A 509 13.18 5.90 6.67
N ARG A 510 12.09 6.34 7.30
CA ARG A 510 10.70 5.98 6.98
C ARG A 510 9.84 7.25 6.94
N VAL A 511 8.82 7.23 6.11
CA VAL A 511 7.84 8.33 5.98
C VAL A 511 6.47 7.80 6.38
N VAL A 512 5.75 8.55 7.22
CA VAL A 512 4.33 8.26 7.51
C VAL A 512 3.51 8.55 6.26
N ARG A 513 2.76 7.56 5.77
CA ARG A 513 1.98 7.69 4.53
C ARG A 513 0.73 6.83 4.54
N THR A 514 -0.28 7.24 3.78
CA THR A 514 -1.52 6.49 3.57
C THR A 514 -1.57 5.79 2.22
N GLY A 515 -0.95 6.34 1.18
CA GLY A 515 -0.89 5.76 -0.15
C GLY A 515 0.19 4.70 -0.26
N SER A 516 -0.19 3.45 -0.52
CA SER A 516 0.68 2.32 -0.86
C SER A 516 -0.17 1.13 -1.31
N SER A 517 0.47 0.07 -1.83
CA SER A 517 -0.18 -1.16 -2.22
C SER A 517 -1.26 -0.97 -3.31
N TYR A 518 -2.36 -1.71 -3.25
CA TYR A 518 -3.48 -1.67 -4.18
C TYR A 518 -4.78 -1.58 -3.40
N LEU A 519 -5.54 -0.49 -3.58
CA LEU A 519 -6.84 -0.24 -2.93
C LEU A 519 -6.80 -0.27 -1.39
N SER A 520 -5.63 -0.30 -0.79
CA SER A 520 -5.42 -0.70 0.61
C SER A 520 -4.55 0.30 1.36
N GLN A 521 -4.53 0.20 2.69
CA GLN A 521 -3.69 1.02 3.54
C GLN A 521 -3.13 0.21 4.70
N SER A 522 -1.82 0.31 4.92
CA SER A 522 -1.13 -0.22 6.10
C SER A 522 -1.23 0.73 7.29
N GLU A 523 -0.81 0.28 8.47
CA GLU A 523 -0.76 1.12 9.66
C GLU A 523 0.13 2.37 9.49
N LEU A 524 -0.13 3.42 10.25
CA LEU A 524 0.68 4.65 10.24
C LEU A 524 1.92 4.60 11.13
N PRO A 525 1.96 3.89 12.28
CA PRO A 525 3.17 3.73 13.07
C PRO A 525 4.34 3.19 12.25
N LEU A 526 5.52 3.78 12.46
CA LEU A 526 6.72 3.40 11.73
C LEU A 526 7.51 2.36 12.52
N THR A 527 7.75 1.19 11.95
CA THR A 527 8.56 0.13 12.56
C THR A 527 9.98 0.16 11.99
N PHE A 528 10.99 0.18 12.85
CA PHE A 528 12.40 0.10 12.49
C PHE A 528 13.02 -1.14 13.13
N GLY A 529 13.44 -2.09 12.32
CA GLY A 529 14.27 -3.20 12.75
C GLY A 529 15.66 -2.68 13.20
N LEU A 530 16.14 -3.20 14.30
CA LEU A 530 17.43 -2.84 14.90
C LEU A 530 18.41 -4.02 14.88
N GLY A 531 18.02 -5.16 14.25
CA GLY A 531 18.74 -6.40 14.42
C GLY A 531 18.80 -6.77 15.90
N THR A 532 19.93 -7.23 16.39
CA THR A 532 20.12 -7.62 17.79
C THR A 532 20.44 -6.44 18.73
N ALA A 533 20.46 -5.19 18.23
CA ALA A 533 20.77 -4.03 19.06
C ALA A 533 19.68 -3.79 20.12
N ALA A 534 20.12 -3.45 21.33
CA ALA A 534 19.23 -3.20 22.45
C ALA A 534 18.54 -1.82 22.38
N ARG A 535 19.01 -0.93 21.50
CA ARG A 535 18.44 0.41 21.31
C ARG A 535 18.82 1.01 19.96
N ALA A 536 18.05 1.98 19.52
CA ALA A 536 18.47 2.98 18.54
C ALA A 536 19.38 4.00 19.21
N ASP A 537 20.51 4.36 18.57
CA ASP A 537 21.47 5.31 19.14
C ASP A 537 21.00 6.76 19.00
N ASP A 538 20.24 7.04 17.96
CA ASP A 538 19.69 8.36 17.67
C ASP A 538 18.44 8.26 16.80
N VAL A 539 17.45 9.07 17.13
CA VAL A 539 16.20 9.19 16.37
C VAL A 539 15.93 10.67 16.11
N THR A 540 15.68 11.00 14.86
CA THR A 540 15.28 12.35 14.44
C THR A 540 14.00 12.30 13.62
N VAL A 541 13.15 13.32 13.75
CA VAL A 541 11.92 13.47 12.96
C VAL A 541 11.93 14.82 12.26
N VAL A 542 11.69 14.81 10.96
CA VAL A 542 11.41 16.00 10.14
C VAL A 542 9.92 16.00 9.82
N TRP A 543 9.22 17.03 10.28
CA TRP A 543 7.79 17.18 10.16
C TRP A 543 7.39 17.92 8.87
N PRO A 544 6.17 17.73 8.34
CA PRO A 544 5.66 18.51 7.20
C PRO A 544 5.76 20.03 7.36
N SER A 545 5.61 20.54 8.58
CA SER A 545 5.80 21.95 8.94
C SER A 545 7.22 22.47 8.68
N GLY A 546 8.18 21.57 8.36
CA GLY A 546 9.61 21.88 8.27
C GLY A 546 10.35 21.82 9.60
N ARG A 547 9.64 21.61 10.72
CA ARG A 547 10.27 21.41 12.03
C ARG A 547 11.10 20.14 12.05
N ARG A 548 12.27 20.20 12.72
CA ARG A 548 13.11 19.05 13.01
C ARG A 548 13.20 18.85 14.53
N ASP A 549 12.81 17.67 14.99
CA ASP A 549 12.96 17.25 16.38
C ASP A 549 14.05 16.19 16.51
N VAL A 550 14.94 16.37 17.49
CA VAL A 550 15.95 15.38 17.88
C VAL A 550 15.40 14.66 19.11
N VAL A 551 15.00 13.41 18.92
CA VAL A 551 14.39 12.57 19.97
C VAL A 551 15.48 11.92 20.82
N GLY A 552 16.63 11.59 20.21
CA GLY A 552 17.76 10.92 20.85
C GLY A 552 17.64 9.40 20.85
N ALA A 553 18.31 8.74 21.80
CA ALA A 553 18.34 7.29 21.86
C ALA A 553 17.05 6.70 22.42
N LEU A 554 16.58 5.59 21.80
CA LEU A 554 15.35 4.88 22.18
C LEU A 554 15.63 3.38 22.38
N ASP A 555 15.11 2.80 23.44
CA ASP A 555 15.25 1.37 23.72
C ASP A 555 14.42 0.53 22.74
N ALA A 556 14.95 -0.63 22.34
CA ALA A 556 14.24 -1.62 21.53
C ALA A 556 13.08 -2.28 22.32
N GLY A 557 12.13 -2.86 21.61
CA GLY A 557 10.96 -3.53 22.19
C GLY A 557 9.96 -2.54 22.81
N GLN A 558 9.86 -1.36 22.23
CA GLN A 558 8.94 -0.31 22.68
C GLN A 558 8.29 0.37 21.46
N GLU A 559 7.03 0.77 21.61
CA GLU A 559 6.40 1.79 20.76
C GLU A 559 6.45 3.13 21.50
N TYR A 560 6.95 4.17 20.83
CA TYR A 560 7.03 5.53 21.35
C TYR A 560 6.07 6.45 20.61
N THR A 561 5.29 7.22 21.36
CA THR A 561 4.56 8.36 20.81
C THR A 561 5.48 9.57 20.82
N VAL A 562 5.78 10.09 19.64
CA VAL A 562 6.58 11.30 19.46
C VAL A 562 5.66 12.41 18.97
N THR A 563 5.50 13.47 19.79
CA THR A 563 4.68 14.63 19.44
C THR A 563 5.54 15.76 18.95
N GLU A 564 5.15 16.37 17.83
CA GLU A 564 5.84 17.51 17.21
C GLU A 564 6.12 18.61 18.23
N GLY A 565 7.39 18.97 18.39
CA GLY A 565 7.87 20.01 19.30
C GLY A 565 7.90 19.63 20.79
N LYS A 566 7.46 18.42 21.15
CA LYS A 566 7.44 17.96 22.54
C LYS A 566 8.35 16.75 22.77
N GLY A 567 8.83 16.09 21.71
CA GLY A 567 9.60 14.85 21.81
C GLY A 567 8.73 13.66 22.22
N VAL A 568 9.29 12.70 22.97
CA VAL A 568 8.57 11.52 23.46
C VAL A 568 7.51 11.94 24.49
N THR A 569 6.25 11.69 24.17
CA THR A 569 5.10 11.99 25.05
C THR A 569 4.43 10.74 25.62
N GLY A 570 4.72 9.57 25.05
CA GLY A 570 4.19 8.29 25.51
C GLY A 570 5.09 7.14 25.09
N LYS A 571 4.96 6.01 25.78
CA LYS A 571 5.57 4.74 25.40
C LYS A 571 4.76 3.56 25.90
N ARG A 572 4.72 2.48 25.13
CA ARG A 572 4.23 1.18 25.57
C ARG A 572 5.22 0.07 25.19
N PRO A 573 5.43 -0.93 26.04
CA PRO A 573 6.30 -2.06 25.71
C PRO A 573 5.65 -2.95 24.65
N SER A 574 6.47 -3.49 23.74
CA SER A 574 6.04 -4.60 22.90
C SER A 574 5.79 -5.84 23.76
N LEU A 575 4.79 -6.64 23.39
CA LEU A 575 4.52 -7.92 24.03
C LEU A 575 5.63 -8.92 23.68
N VAL A 576 5.69 -10.01 24.43
CA VAL A 576 6.66 -11.08 24.15
C VAL A 576 6.18 -11.83 22.90
N ARG A 577 7.06 -11.99 21.91
CA ARG A 577 6.82 -12.83 20.73
C ARG A 577 6.47 -14.25 21.13
N ARG A 578 5.54 -14.82 20.41
CA ARG A 578 5.04 -16.18 20.64
C ARG A 578 5.88 -17.24 19.95
#